data_efa0ce4a897aec1f3a97de71fe73651b
#
_entry.id   efa0ce4a897aec1f3a97de71fe73651b
#
_cell.length_a   1.000
_cell.length_b   1.000
_cell.length_c   1.000
_cell.angle_alpha   90.00
_cell.angle_beta   90.00
_cell.angle_gamma   90.00
#
_symmetry.space_group_name_H-M   'P 1'
#
loop_
_entity.id
_entity.type
_entity.pdbx_description
1 polymer ?
#
loop_
_entity_poly.entity_id
_entity_poly.type
_entity_poly.pdbx_seq_one_letter_code
_entity_poly.pdbx_strand_id
1 'polypeptide(L)'
;MQKLLTIVIPTYNEEKYIARTLYAIVAQSKTTDIQIIIADAKSTDNTRSIIDNIGFELGLNIKIIDGGLPAVGRNNGAKLATTPYILFLDADVTFTSRQVIKEALNEIIAGDYEMLSTTPVYKGGFDIRASIMFGLNKYITWFLSKVEPFAIGGFTMVNRQLFIALGGYDEQATQSEDWLLSKRILPHNFKLIPGLMTQDNRRFKRYGYWSMVKLLWMNWRNRSNPEHFYKDQGYWK
;
A
#
# COMPACT_ATOMS: atom_id res chain seq x y z
N MET A 1 -6.27 8.36 24.76
CA MET A 1 -5.29 8.97 23.84
C MET A 1 -5.95 9.17 22.49
N GLN A 2 -5.64 10.24 21.77
CA GLN A 2 -6.20 10.50 20.44
C GLN A 2 -5.56 9.51 19.46
N LYS A 3 -6.39 8.84 18.63
CA LYS A 3 -5.87 7.95 17.57
C LYS A 3 -5.06 8.78 16.57
N LEU A 4 -3.87 8.30 16.20
CA LEU A 4 -2.98 9.01 15.28
C LEU A 4 -3.02 8.45 13.85
N LEU A 5 -3.49 7.21 13.68
CA LEU A 5 -3.39 6.49 12.43
C LEU A 5 -4.71 5.81 12.04
N THR A 6 -5.10 5.99 10.78
CA THR A 6 -6.10 5.16 10.11
C THR A 6 -5.43 4.27 9.10
N ILE A 7 -5.70 2.97 9.11
CA ILE A 7 -5.28 2.03 8.06
C ILE A 7 -6.45 1.83 7.11
N VAL A 8 -6.22 2.04 5.83
CA VAL A 8 -7.19 1.80 4.76
C VAL A 8 -6.70 0.65 3.89
N ILE A 9 -7.53 -0.40 3.76
CA ILE A 9 -7.19 -1.63 3.04
C ILE A 9 -8.22 -1.84 1.93
N PRO A 10 -7.87 -1.61 0.64
CA PRO A 10 -8.71 -2.04 -0.46
C PRO A 10 -8.67 -3.56 -0.58
N THR A 11 -9.84 -4.20 -0.78
CA THR A 11 -9.95 -5.66 -0.90
C THR A 11 -10.84 -6.06 -2.06
N TYR A 12 -10.48 -7.16 -2.73
CA TYR A 12 -11.32 -7.86 -3.69
C TYR A 12 -10.88 -9.32 -3.80
N ASN A 13 -11.71 -10.26 -3.29
CA ASN A 13 -11.45 -11.70 -3.31
C ASN A 13 -10.08 -12.07 -2.70
N GLU A 14 -9.85 -11.64 -1.47
CA GLU A 14 -8.59 -11.83 -0.73
C GLU A 14 -8.71 -12.85 0.42
N GLU A 15 -9.66 -13.82 0.33
CA GLU A 15 -9.88 -14.84 1.38
C GLU A 15 -8.60 -15.58 1.80
N LYS A 16 -7.62 -15.75 0.90
CA LYS A 16 -6.37 -16.45 1.17
C LYS A 16 -5.36 -15.64 1.96
N TYR A 17 -5.50 -14.31 1.98
CA TYR A 17 -4.44 -13.41 2.47
C TYR A 17 -4.90 -12.47 3.58
N ILE A 18 -6.16 -12.02 3.55
CA ILE A 18 -6.67 -10.98 4.45
C ILE A 18 -6.50 -11.33 5.93
N ALA A 19 -6.71 -12.59 6.31
CA ALA A 19 -6.51 -13.05 7.68
C ALA A 19 -5.08 -12.78 8.16
N ARG A 20 -4.09 -13.17 7.34
CA ARG A 20 -2.67 -12.97 7.65
C ARG A 20 -2.32 -11.50 7.80
N THR A 21 -2.89 -10.64 6.96
CA THR A 21 -2.67 -9.18 7.00
C THR A 21 -3.27 -8.58 8.28
N LEU A 22 -4.49 -8.96 8.65
CA LEU A 22 -5.12 -8.49 9.90
C LEU A 22 -4.34 -8.95 11.14
N TYR A 23 -3.93 -10.22 11.22
CA TYR A 23 -3.06 -10.69 12.30
C TYR A 23 -1.70 -9.98 12.32
N ALA A 24 -1.13 -9.66 11.15
CA ALA A 24 0.11 -8.89 11.09
C ALA A 24 -0.07 -7.47 11.62
N ILE A 25 -1.20 -6.81 11.37
CA ILE A 25 -1.54 -5.50 11.93
C ILE A 25 -1.67 -5.59 13.46
N VAL A 26 -2.41 -6.57 13.98
CA VAL A 26 -2.59 -6.76 15.42
C VAL A 26 -1.28 -7.07 16.15
N ALA A 27 -0.39 -7.79 15.48
CA ALA A 27 0.93 -8.09 16.03
C ALA A 27 1.84 -6.84 16.16
N GLN A 28 1.46 -5.71 15.55
CA GLN A 28 2.17 -4.44 15.75
C GLN A 28 1.90 -3.90 17.16
N SER A 29 2.90 -3.35 17.81
CA SER A 29 2.75 -2.82 19.16
C SER A 29 1.76 -1.64 19.21
N LYS A 30 0.79 -1.68 20.14
CA LYS A 30 -0.23 -0.63 20.39
C LYS A 30 -1.27 -0.44 19.27
N THR A 31 -1.85 -1.53 18.79
CA THR A 31 -2.92 -1.51 17.78
C THR A 31 -4.26 -0.95 18.28
N THR A 32 -4.47 -0.80 19.58
CA THR A 32 -5.71 -0.25 20.17
C THR A 32 -6.01 1.18 19.74
N ASP A 33 -5.00 1.92 19.32
CA ASP A 33 -5.11 3.32 18.91
C ASP A 33 -5.21 3.50 17.38
N ILE A 34 -5.46 2.42 16.62
CA ILE A 34 -5.58 2.42 15.17
C ILE A 34 -7.05 2.31 14.76
N GLN A 35 -7.48 3.12 13.79
CA GLN A 35 -8.73 2.93 13.07
C GLN A 35 -8.46 2.04 11.85
N ILE A 36 -9.27 0.99 11.63
CA ILE A 36 -9.14 0.12 10.45
C ILE A 36 -10.38 0.29 9.57
N ILE A 37 -10.17 0.62 8.30
CA ILE A 37 -11.22 0.74 7.30
C ILE A 37 -10.87 -0.19 6.15
N ILE A 38 -11.78 -1.10 5.81
CA ILE A 38 -11.63 -2.02 4.68
C ILE A 38 -12.59 -1.59 3.59
N ALA A 39 -12.05 -1.22 2.43
CA ALA A 39 -12.81 -0.84 1.26
C ALA A 39 -12.97 -2.06 0.33
N ASP A 40 -14.06 -2.79 0.51
CA ASP A 40 -14.30 -4.04 -0.20
C ASP A 40 -15.02 -3.82 -1.53
N ALA A 41 -14.39 -4.24 -2.62
CA ALA A 41 -14.89 -4.12 -3.99
C ALA A 41 -15.93 -5.21 -4.35
N LYS A 42 -16.86 -5.51 -3.42
CA LYS A 42 -17.91 -6.54 -3.55
C LYS A 42 -17.31 -7.94 -3.75
N SER A 43 -16.45 -8.35 -2.85
CA SER A 43 -15.89 -9.71 -2.83
C SER A 43 -16.99 -10.77 -2.86
N THR A 44 -16.80 -11.81 -3.66
CA THR A 44 -17.72 -12.94 -3.85
C THR A 44 -17.24 -14.21 -3.16
N ASP A 45 -16.03 -14.19 -2.61
CA ASP A 45 -15.44 -15.27 -1.80
C ASP A 45 -15.67 -15.03 -0.29
N ASN A 46 -14.95 -15.73 0.58
CA ASN A 46 -15.10 -15.61 2.03
C ASN A 46 -14.39 -14.39 2.64
N THR A 47 -13.89 -13.44 1.84
CA THR A 47 -13.12 -12.28 2.35
C THR A 47 -13.86 -11.55 3.47
N ARG A 48 -15.13 -11.17 3.26
CA ARG A 48 -15.91 -10.40 4.24
C ARG A 48 -16.15 -11.18 5.53
N SER A 49 -16.56 -12.44 5.43
CA SER A 49 -16.81 -13.28 6.61
C SER A 49 -15.55 -13.51 7.43
N ILE A 50 -14.39 -13.62 6.79
CA ILE A 50 -13.09 -13.73 7.48
C ILE A 50 -12.79 -12.43 8.23
N ILE A 51 -13.02 -11.26 7.63
CA ILE A 51 -12.81 -9.95 8.27
C ILE A 51 -13.70 -9.80 9.50
N ASP A 52 -14.99 -10.12 9.38
CA ASP A 52 -15.95 -10.00 10.48
C ASP A 52 -15.56 -10.93 11.64
N ASN A 53 -15.22 -12.19 11.35
CA ASN A 53 -14.82 -13.17 12.36
C ASN A 53 -13.55 -12.73 13.11
N ILE A 54 -12.52 -12.27 12.40
CA ILE A 54 -11.27 -11.80 13.03
C ILE A 54 -11.52 -10.51 13.79
N GLY A 55 -12.33 -9.60 13.27
CA GLY A 55 -12.74 -8.37 13.95
C GLY A 55 -13.40 -8.68 15.30
N PHE A 56 -14.32 -9.63 15.31
CA PHE A 56 -15.00 -10.09 16.54
C PHE A 56 -14.03 -10.79 17.50
N GLU A 57 -13.24 -11.77 17.01
CA GLU A 57 -12.28 -12.54 17.80
C GLU A 57 -11.27 -11.67 18.54
N LEU A 58 -10.75 -10.65 17.84
CA LEU A 58 -9.67 -9.80 18.35
C LEU A 58 -10.17 -8.47 18.94
N GLY A 59 -11.49 -8.25 18.99
CA GLY A 59 -12.08 -7.01 19.50
C GLY A 59 -11.67 -5.77 18.69
N LEU A 60 -11.45 -5.93 17.37
CA LEU A 60 -11.04 -4.84 16.50
C LEU A 60 -12.25 -4.05 16.00
N ASN A 61 -12.15 -2.73 16.07
CA ASN A 61 -13.13 -1.86 15.41
C ASN A 61 -12.79 -1.71 13.93
N ILE A 62 -13.22 -2.68 13.13
CA ILE A 62 -13.04 -2.68 11.67
C ILE A 62 -14.33 -2.14 11.03
N LYS A 63 -14.18 -1.14 10.16
CA LYS A 63 -15.28 -0.61 9.34
C LYS A 63 -15.14 -1.12 7.91
N ILE A 64 -16.09 -1.93 7.45
CA ILE A 64 -16.17 -2.35 6.05
C ILE A 64 -17.03 -1.34 5.28
N ILE A 65 -16.53 -0.89 4.13
CA ILE A 65 -17.21 0.07 3.25
C ILE A 65 -17.16 -0.42 1.80
N ASP A 66 -17.98 0.19 0.94
CA ASP A 66 -17.90 -0.08 -0.49
C ASP A 66 -16.59 0.42 -1.08
N GLY A 67 -15.89 -0.49 -1.76
CA GLY A 67 -14.66 -0.24 -2.47
C GLY A 67 -14.87 0.06 -3.95
N GLY A 68 -14.05 -0.51 -4.79
CA GLY A 68 -13.98 -0.36 -6.24
C GLY A 68 -12.58 -0.71 -6.73
N LEU A 69 -12.13 -0.11 -7.82
CA LEU A 69 -10.69 -0.15 -8.17
C LEU A 69 -9.87 0.37 -6.97
N PRO A 70 -8.61 -0.04 -6.83
CA PRO A 70 -7.80 0.30 -5.66
C PRO A 70 -7.76 1.80 -5.33
N ALA A 71 -7.64 2.67 -6.32
CA ALA A 71 -7.69 4.13 -6.14
C ALA A 71 -9.02 4.59 -5.52
N VAL A 72 -10.15 4.07 -6.03
CA VAL A 72 -11.50 4.37 -5.52
C VAL A 72 -11.66 3.90 -4.08
N GLY A 73 -11.27 2.64 -3.80
CA GLY A 73 -11.37 2.06 -2.45
C GLY A 73 -10.53 2.85 -1.43
N ARG A 74 -9.29 3.21 -1.79
CA ARG A 74 -8.42 4.02 -0.94
C ARG A 74 -8.99 5.41 -0.69
N ASN A 75 -9.52 6.09 -1.72
CA ASN A 75 -10.17 7.39 -1.57
C ASN A 75 -11.41 7.32 -0.68
N ASN A 76 -12.26 6.31 -0.86
CA ASN A 76 -13.45 6.12 -0.04
C ASN A 76 -13.09 5.88 1.44
N GLY A 77 -12.05 5.08 1.70
CA GLY A 77 -11.53 4.89 3.05
C GLY A 77 -10.96 6.17 3.65
N ALA A 78 -10.18 6.92 2.87
CA ALA A 78 -9.57 8.17 3.32
C ALA A 78 -10.60 9.25 3.68
N LYS A 79 -11.75 9.32 2.98
CA LYS A 79 -12.87 10.23 3.33
C LYS A 79 -13.42 10.00 4.74
N LEU A 80 -13.32 8.75 5.23
CA LEU A 80 -13.81 8.35 6.56
C LEU A 80 -12.71 8.35 7.64
N ALA A 81 -11.47 8.56 7.26
CA ALA A 81 -10.36 8.70 8.19
C ALA A 81 -10.50 10.00 9.01
N THR A 82 -10.34 9.89 10.33
CA THR A 82 -10.42 11.04 11.25
C THR A 82 -9.08 11.37 11.91
N THR A 83 -8.07 10.56 11.66
CA THR A 83 -6.72 10.68 12.27
C THR A 83 -5.80 11.56 11.43
N PRO A 84 -4.72 12.11 12.01
CA PRO A 84 -3.75 12.94 11.28
C PRO A 84 -3.03 12.22 10.14
N TYR A 85 -2.79 10.92 10.27
CA TYR A 85 -2.10 10.10 9.26
C TYR A 85 -2.98 8.98 8.76
N ILE A 86 -2.80 8.64 7.47
CA ILE A 86 -3.43 7.50 6.82
C ILE A 86 -2.33 6.57 6.32
N LEU A 87 -2.45 5.27 6.61
CA LEU A 87 -1.66 4.21 6.00
C LEU A 87 -2.53 3.45 5.02
N PHE A 88 -2.23 3.54 3.73
CA PHE A 88 -2.78 2.66 2.72
C PHE A 88 -1.96 1.37 2.71
N LEU A 89 -2.65 0.24 2.85
CA LEU A 89 -2.05 -1.08 2.98
C LEU A 89 -2.79 -2.07 2.09
N ASP A 90 -2.08 -2.87 1.28
CA ASP A 90 -2.73 -3.92 0.50
C ASP A 90 -3.15 -5.10 1.39
N ALA A 91 -4.16 -5.85 0.94
CA ALA A 91 -4.78 -6.94 1.70
C ALA A 91 -3.89 -8.20 1.84
N ASP A 92 -2.75 -8.25 1.16
CA ASP A 92 -1.84 -9.40 1.14
C ASP A 92 -0.47 -9.12 1.78
N VAL A 93 -0.33 -8.00 2.50
CA VAL A 93 0.93 -7.55 3.10
C VAL A 93 1.18 -8.21 4.46
N THR A 94 2.45 -8.51 4.73
CA THR A 94 2.96 -8.78 6.09
C THR A 94 4.20 -7.92 6.36
N PHE A 95 4.51 -7.71 7.64
CA PHE A 95 5.60 -6.84 8.06
C PHE A 95 6.88 -7.61 8.36
N THR A 96 8.02 -6.95 8.27
CA THR A 96 9.33 -7.54 8.59
C THR A 96 9.62 -7.57 10.09
N SER A 97 8.96 -6.72 10.88
CA SER A 97 9.04 -6.70 12.35
C SER A 97 7.69 -6.36 12.99
N ARG A 98 7.62 -6.48 14.32
CA ARG A 98 6.42 -6.09 15.11
C ARG A 98 6.35 -4.60 15.44
N GLN A 99 7.24 -3.78 14.90
CA GLN A 99 7.31 -2.35 15.20
C GLN A 99 7.23 -1.47 13.94
N VAL A 100 7.03 -2.08 12.76
CA VAL A 100 7.04 -1.38 11.46
C VAL A 100 6.11 -0.17 11.44
N ILE A 101 4.86 -0.34 11.85
CA ILE A 101 3.88 0.76 11.85
C ILE A 101 4.31 1.87 12.81
N LYS A 102 4.80 1.51 14.00
CA LYS A 102 5.29 2.48 14.99
C LYS A 102 6.53 3.22 14.48
N GLU A 103 7.48 2.49 13.89
CA GLU A 103 8.70 3.06 13.32
C GLU A 103 8.38 4.02 12.18
N ALA A 104 7.49 3.61 11.26
CA ALA A 104 7.04 4.46 10.16
C ALA A 104 6.32 5.72 10.66
N LEU A 105 5.44 5.60 11.66
CA LEU A 105 4.73 6.73 12.22
C LEU A 105 5.67 7.70 12.96
N ASN A 106 6.63 7.18 13.71
CA ASN A 106 7.64 8.02 14.37
C ASN A 106 8.51 8.74 13.34
N GLU A 107 8.93 8.05 12.28
CA GLU A 107 9.79 8.63 11.25
C GLU A 107 9.08 9.75 10.47
N ILE A 108 7.81 9.56 10.08
CA ILE A 108 7.06 10.57 9.34
C ILE A 108 6.84 11.82 10.20
N ILE A 109 6.59 11.65 11.51
CA ILE A 109 6.39 12.75 12.45
C ILE A 109 7.72 13.47 12.76
N ALA A 110 8.76 12.71 13.13
CA ALA A 110 10.04 13.29 13.54
C ALA A 110 10.77 14.00 12.39
N GLY A 111 10.62 13.49 11.17
CA GLY A 111 11.22 14.07 9.98
C GLY A 111 10.36 15.10 9.28
N ASP A 112 9.16 15.39 9.81
CA ASP A 112 8.16 16.30 9.21
C ASP A 112 7.89 15.96 7.73
N TYR A 113 7.85 14.65 7.42
CA TYR A 113 7.58 14.20 6.06
C TYR A 113 6.07 14.25 5.76
N GLU A 114 5.74 14.60 4.53
CA GLU A 114 4.36 14.60 4.02
C GLU A 114 3.88 13.20 3.65
N MET A 115 4.80 12.38 3.13
CA MET A 115 4.51 11.00 2.71
C MET A 115 5.71 10.10 2.99
N LEU A 116 5.41 8.87 3.40
CA LEU A 116 6.39 7.80 3.60
C LEU A 116 5.93 6.53 2.88
N SER A 117 6.85 5.86 2.20
CA SER A 117 6.60 4.56 1.58
C SER A 117 7.76 3.59 1.81
N THR A 118 7.66 2.38 1.30
CA THR A 118 8.68 1.33 1.44
C THR A 118 8.90 0.59 0.14
N THR A 119 9.95 -0.22 0.07
CA THR A 119 10.09 -1.28 -0.91
C THR A 119 9.91 -2.63 -0.23
N PRO A 120 9.24 -3.61 -0.88
CA PRO A 120 9.05 -4.92 -0.28
C PRO A 120 10.35 -5.73 -0.23
N VAL A 121 10.43 -6.62 0.76
CA VAL A 121 11.41 -7.69 0.82
C VAL A 121 10.76 -8.96 0.30
N TYR A 122 11.47 -9.71 -0.53
CA TYR A 122 10.99 -11.00 -1.00
C TYR A 122 10.83 -11.98 0.16
N LYS A 123 9.64 -12.54 0.30
CA LYS A 123 9.32 -13.63 1.24
C LYS A 123 8.59 -14.74 0.50
N GLY A 124 9.34 -15.69 0.02
CA GLY A 124 8.84 -16.87 -0.67
C GLY A 124 9.80 -18.03 -0.52
N GLY A 125 9.52 -19.14 -1.22
CA GLY A 125 10.47 -20.24 -1.32
C GLY A 125 11.76 -19.85 -2.04
N PHE A 126 12.71 -20.78 -2.16
CA PHE A 126 13.98 -20.51 -2.84
C PHE A 126 13.74 -20.11 -4.29
N ASP A 127 13.96 -18.83 -4.61
CA ASP A 127 13.88 -18.26 -5.95
C ASP A 127 14.92 -17.15 -6.08
N ILE A 128 16.06 -17.49 -6.67
CA ILE A 128 17.19 -16.58 -6.82
C ILE A 128 16.84 -15.38 -7.73
N ARG A 129 15.96 -15.58 -8.74
CA ARG A 129 15.55 -14.50 -9.66
C ARG A 129 14.70 -13.47 -8.92
N ALA A 130 13.75 -13.95 -8.09
CA ALA A 130 12.96 -13.10 -7.23
C ALA A 130 13.86 -12.32 -6.27
N SER A 131 14.77 -12.99 -5.59
CA SER A 131 15.67 -12.36 -4.62
C SER A 131 16.52 -11.25 -5.26
N ILE A 132 17.07 -11.48 -6.46
CA ILE A 132 17.82 -10.47 -7.21
C ILE A 132 16.91 -9.31 -7.61
N MET A 133 15.72 -9.60 -8.17
CA MET A 133 14.78 -8.55 -8.64
C MET A 133 14.32 -7.64 -7.50
N PHE A 134 13.93 -8.22 -6.36
CA PHE A 134 13.53 -7.44 -5.19
C PHE A 134 14.71 -6.65 -4.62
N GLY A 135 15.91 -7.24 -4.58
CA GLY A 135 17.14 -6.56 -4.16
C GLY A 135 17.47 -5.36 -5.05
N LEU A 136 17.47 -5.54 -6.37
CA LEU A 136 17.72 -4.45 -7.33
C LEU A 136 16.63 -3.37 -7.23
N ASN A 137 15.35 -3.78 -7.19
CA ASN A 137 14.23 -2.84 -7.07
C ASN A 137 14.36 -1.98 -5.81
N LYS A 138 14.77 -2.56 -4.68
CA LYS A 138 15.01 -1.84 -3.43
C LYS A 138 15.97 -0.66 -3.62
N TYR A 139 17.13 -0.90 -4.21
CA TYR A 139 18.17 0.13 -4.36
C TYR A 139 17.83 1.13 -5.45
N ILE A 140 17.29 0.67 -6.58
CA ILE A 140 16.88 1.55 -7.69
C ILE A 140 15.78 2.50 -7.23
N THR A 141 14.74 1.99 -6.59
CA THR A 141 13.63 2.82 -6.09
C THR A 141 14.12 3.79 -5.04
N TRP A 142 14.98 3.36 -4.11
CA TRP A 142 15.55 4.24 -3.10
C TRP A 142 16.36 5.39 -3.71
N PHE A 143 17.19 5.10 -4.71
CA PHE A 143 17.98 6.12 -5.40
C PHE A 143 17.09 7.08 -6.19
N LEU A 144 16.16 6.55 -6.99
CA LEU A 144 15.27 7.36 -7.82
C LEU A 144 14.33 8.23 -6.97
N SER A 145 13.91 7.76 -5.80
CA SER A 145 13.04 8.53 -4.90
C SER A 145 13.66 9.83 -4.37
N LYS A 146 14.99 9.99 -4.50
CA LYS A 146 15.68 11.24 -4.18
C LYS A 146 15.46 12.33 -5.22
N VAL A 147 15.08 11.93 -6.44
CA VAL A 147 14.81 12.85 -7.57
C VAL A 147 13.30 12.97 -7.81
N GLU A 148 12.60 11.86 -7.83
CA GLU A 148 11.15 11.79 -8.00
C GLU A 148 10.56 10.80 -6.99
N PRO A 149 9.68 11.23 -6.07
CA PRO A 149 9.03 10.37 -5.11
C PRO A 149 8.29 9.21 -5.79
N PHE A 150 8.51 8.00 -5.27
CA PHE A 150 7.93 6.78 -5.79
C PHE A 150 7.34 5.94 -4.65
N ALA A 151 6.05 6.07 -4.43
CA ALA A 151 5.32 5.23 -3.48
C ALA A 151 4.84 3.93 -4.15
N ILE A 152 4.61 2.91 -3.34
CA ILE A 152 4.02 1.64 -3.76
C ILE A 152 2.74 1.37 -2.96
N GLY A 153 1.70 0.82 -3.62
CA GLY A 153 0.39 0.59 -3.04
C GLY A 153 0.37 -0.30 -1.80
N GLY A 154 1.31 -1.22 -1.72
CA GLY A 154 1.39 -2.15 -0.60
C GLY A 154 1.66 -1.50 0.77
N PHE A 155 2.26 -0.31 0.81
CA PHE A 155 2.49 0.45 2.05
C PHE A 155 2.80 1.92 1.72
N THR A 156 1.81 2.79 1.91
CA THR A 156 1.99 4.24 1.76
C THR A 156 1.34 4.96 2.93
N MET A 157 2.15 5.63 3.75
CA MET A 157 1.70 6.48 4.84
C MET A 157 1.75 7.94 4.42
N VAL A 158 0.70 8.70 4.71
CA VAL A 158 0.58 10.10 4.25
C VAL A 158 -0.10 10.96 5.31
N ASN A 159 0.29 12.23 5.39
CA ASN A 159 -0.45 13.24 6.13
C ASN A 159 -1.84 13.40 5.51
N ARG A 160 -2.90 13.26 6.33
CA ARG A 160 -4.29 13.28 5.87
C ARG A 160 -4.68 14.62 5.23
N GLN A 161 -4.26 15.74 5.80
CA GLN A 161 -4.60 17.06 5.28
C GLN A 161 -4.00 17.26 3.89
N LEU A 162 -2.74 16.87 3.72
CA LEU A 162 -2.09 16.90 2.43
C LEU A 162 -2.78 15.98 1.42
N PHE A 163 -3.12 14.73 1.81
CA PHE A 163 -3.83 13.80 0.92
C PHE A 163 -5.12 14.40 0.37
N ILE A 164 -5.88 15.07 1.24
CA ILE A 164 -7.11 15.79 0.85
C ILE A 164 -6.80 16.97 -0.07
N ALA A 165 -5.79 17.78 0.27
CA ALA A 165 -5.38 18.94 -0.53
C ALA A 165 -4.90 18.55 -1.93
N LEU A 166 -4.27 17.39 -2.07
CA LEU A 166 -3.88 16.82 -3.36
C LEU A 166 -5.07 16.23 -4.14
N GLY A 167 -6.27 16.12 -3.56
CA GLY A 167 -7.44 15.50 -4.18
C GLY A 167 -7.43 13.98 -4.17
N GLY A 168 -6.52 13.35 -3.42
CA GLY A 168 -6.40 11.90 -3.30
C GLY A 168 -5.75 11.22 -4.49
N TYR A 169 -6.02 9.91 -4.61
CA TYR A 169 -5.61 9.09 -5.75
C TYR A 169 -6.43 9.44 -6.99
N ASP A 170 -5.81 9.36 -8.16
CA ASP A 170 -6.49 9.48 -9.45
C ASP A 170 -7.34 8.23 -9.72
N GLU A 171 -8.66 8.37 -9.63
CA GLU A 171 -9.61 7.25 -9.79
C GLU A 171 -9.73 6.74 -11.23
N GLN A 172 -9.21 7.48 -12.22
CA GLN A 172 -9.14 7.03 -13.60
C GLN A 172 -7.93 6.11 -13.84
N ALA A 173 -6.94 6.16 -12.95
CA ALA A 173 -5.76 5.32 -13.06
C ALA A 173 -6.11 3.84 -12.80
N THR A 174 -5.85 3.00 -13.78
CA THR A 174 -6.01 1.54 -13.68
C THR A 174 -4.76 0.85 -13.12
N GLN A 175 -3.65 1.60 -12.99
CA GLN A 175 -2.37 1.14 -12.45
C GLN A 175 -1.50 2.31 -12.02
N SER A 176 -0.51 2.05 -11.13
CA SER A 176 0.50 3.03 -10.68
C SER A 176 -0.09 4.31 -10.06
N GLU A 177 -1.29 4.24 -9.53
CA GLU A 177 -1.98 5.34 -8.85
C GLU A 177 -1.14 5.90 -7.69
N ASP A 178 -0.36 5.03 -7.03
CA ASP A 178 0.54 5.39 -5.93
C ASP A 178 1.67 6.30 -6.40
N TRP A 179 2.26 5.96 -7.54
CA TRP A 179 3.29 6.78 -8.14
C TRP A 179 2.72 8.11 -8.64
N LEU A 180 1.55 8.09 -9.30
CA LEU A 180 0.87 9.31 -9.75
C LEU A 180 0.58 10.27 -8.60
N LEU A 181 0.27 9.75 -7.41
CA LEU A 181 0.10 10.55 -6.20
C LEU A 181 1.46 11.04 -5.67
N SER A 182 2.41 10.12 -5.45
CA SER A 182 3.68 10.43 -4.78
C SER A 182 4.56 11.40 -5.56
N LYS A 183 4.59 11.33 -6.89
CA LYS A 183 5.37 12.28 -7.71
C LYS A 183 4.93 13.75 -7.58
N ARG A 184 3.77 14.00 -6.95
CA ARG A 184 3.27 15.35 -6.64
C ARG A 184 3.84 15.91 -5.34
N ILE A 185 4.57 15.08 -4.59
CA ILE A 185 5.28 15.44 -3.36
C ILE A 185 6.69 15.91 -3.71
N LEU A 186 7.19 16.91 -3.01
CA LEU A 186 8.58 17.32 -3.18
C LEU A 186 9.53 16.25 -2.62
N PRO A 187 10.67 15.96 -3.26
CA PRO A 187 11.56 14.88 -2.83
C PRO A 187 12.04 14.96 -1.39
N HIS A 188 12.21 16.18 -0.85
CA HIS A 188 12.63 16.37 0.55
C HIS A 188 11.51 16.14 1.56
N ASN A 189 10.24 16.18 1.13
CA ASN A 189 9.07 15.88 1.96
C ASN A 189 8.63 14.40 1.86
N PHE A 190 9.32 13.62 1.03
CA PHE A 190 9.07 12.19 0.85
C PHE A 190 10.15 11.34 1.48
N LYS A 191 9.74 10.33 2.24
CA LYS A 191 10.65 9.34 2.84
C LYS A 191 10.41 7.96 2.27
N LEU A 192 11.45 7.33 1.76
CA LEU A 192 11.45 5.91 1.44
C LEU A 192 12.27 5.14 2.45
N ILE A 193 11.64 4.22 3.20
CA ILE A 193 12.31 3.29 4.12
C ILE A 193 12.26 1.90 3.49
N PRO A 194 13.37 1.38 2.97
CA PRO A 194 13.35 0.08 2.32
C PRO A 194 13.13 -1.07 3.30
N GLY A 195 12.25 -2.02 2.94
CA GLY A 195 12.18 -3.30 3.63
C GLY A 195 11.26 -3.37 4.84
N LEU A 196 10.25 -2.50 4.94
CA LEU A 196 9.27 -2.57 6.03
C LEU A 196 8.23 -3.69 5.85
N MET A 197 7.93 -4.09 4.63
CA MET A 197 6.96 -5.14 4.33
C MET A 197 7.55 -6.28 3.51
N THR A 198 6.85 -7.42 3.52
CA THR A 198 7.23 -8.57 2.71
C THR A 198 6.21 -8.82 1.62
N GLN A 199 6.66 -9.30 0.48
CA GLN A 199 5.84 -9.68 -0.65
C GLN A 199 6.36 -10.98 -1.28
N ASP A 200 5.45 -11.82 -1.81
CA ASP A 200 5.81 -12.99 -2.61
C ASP A 200 6.03 -12.63 -4.08
N ASN A 201 6.44 -13.62 -4.88
CA ASN A 201 6.69 -13.45 -6.31
C ASN A 201 5.53 -13.92 -7.19
N ARG A 202 4.29 -14.05 -6.65
CA ARG A 202 3.13 -14.56 -7.40
C ARG A 202 2.86 -13.80 -8.70
N ARG A 203 3.00 -12.45 -8.67
CA ARG A 203 2.85 -11.61 -9.88
C ARG A 203 3.93 -11.93 -10.92
N PHE A 204 5.17 -12.06 -10.48
CA PHE A 204 6.27 -12.41 -11.38
C PHE A 204 6.10 -13.82 -11.97
N LYS A 205 5.57 -14.76 -11.19
CA LYS A 205 5.23 -16.11 -11.68
C LYS A 205 4.11 -16.08 -12.69
N ARG A 206 3.08 -15.23 -12.45
CA ARG A 206 1.90 -15.13 -13.33
C ARG A 206 2.21 -14.44 -14.66
N TYR A 207 2.92 -13.32 -14.64
CA TYR A 207 3.16 -12.47 -15.81
C TYR A 207 4.55 -12.62 -16.42
N GLY A 208 5.46 -13.27 -15.71
CA GLY A 208 6.86 -13.42 -16.09
C GLY A 208 7.73 -12.22 -15.70
N TYR A 209 8.97 -12.49 -15.34
CA TYR A 209 9.92 -11.46 -14.87
C TYR A 209 10.17 -10.36 -15.90
N TRP A 210 10.39 -10.74 -17.17
CA TRP A 210 10.66 -9.80 -18.25
C TRP A 210 9.47 -8.89 -18.56
N SER A 211 8.24 -9.43 -18.48
CA SER A 211 7.02 -8.63 -18.68
C SER A 211 6.87 -7.58 -17.60
N MET A 212 7.21 -7.92 -16.36
CA MET A 212 7.18 -6.96 -15.24
C MET A 212 8.24 -5.86 -15.40
N VAL A 213 9.46 -6.21 -15.82
CA VAL A 213 10.51 -5.21 -16.12
C VAL A 213 10.08 -4.30 -17.27
N LYS A 214 9.51 -4.86 -18.34
CA LYS A 214 8.98 -4.09 -19.47
C LYS A 214 7.88 -3.13 -19.04
N LEU A 215 6.95 -3.60 -18.18
CA LEU A 215 5.86 -2.78 -17.65
C LEU A 215 6.42 -1.59 -16.84
N LEU A 216 7.35 -1.83 -15.94
CA LEU A 216 7.99 -0.78 -15.14
C LEU A 216 8.71 0.24 -16.04
N TRP A 217 9.44 -0.23 -17.06
CA TRP A 217 10.11 0.64 -18.01
C TRP A 217 9.10 1.46 -18.85
N MET A 218 8.01 0.85 -19.30
CA MET A 218 6.95 1.55 -20.05
C MET A 218 6.28 2.62 -19.19
N ASN A 219 5.97 2.31 -17.93
CA ASN A 219 5.39 3.27 -16.99
C ASN A 219 6.36 4.43 -16.73
N TRP A 220 7.64 4.14 -16.51
CA TRP A 220 8.66 5.18 -16.34
C TRP A 220 8.80 6.07 -17.58
N ARG A 221 8.85 5.49 -18.78
CA ARG A 221 8.92 6.23 -20.03
C ARG A 221 7.71 7.14 -20.24
N ASN A 222 6.53 6.69 -19.85
CA ASN A 222 5.27 7.42 -20.02
C ASN A 222 4.84 8.19 -18.75
N ARG A 223 5.72 8.40 -17.79
CA ARG A 223 5.39 9.00 -16.48
C ARG A 223 4.79 10.41 -16.56
N SER A 224 5.01 11.13 -17.65
CA SER A 224 4.43 12.46 -17.92
C SER A 224 3.13 12.41 -18.71
N ASN A 225 2.66 11.22 -19.12
CA ASN A 225 1.43 11.04 -19.87
C ASN A 225 0.38 10.31 -19.02
N PRO A 226 -0.56 11.03 -18.39
CA PRO A 226 -1.60 10.41 -17.56
C PRO A 226 -2.46 9.38 -18.30
N GLU A 227 -2.79 9.61 -19.58
CA GLU A 227 -3.62 8.71 -20.38
C GLU A 227 -3.03 7.29 -20.51
N HIS A 228 -1.69 7.16 -20.39
CA HIS A 228 -1.05 5.85 -20.37
C HIS A 228 -1.53 4.99 -19.20
N PHE A 229 -1.82 5.61 -18.07
CA PHE A 229 -2.22 4.94 -16.83
C PHE A 229 -3.73 4.69 -16.75
N TYR A 230 -4.53 5.30 -17.63
CA TYR A 230 -5.99 5.10 -17.71
C TYR A 230 -6.38 3.88 -18.56
N LYS A 231 -5.47 3.37 -19.38
CA LYS A 231 -5.71 2.20 -20.22
C LYS A 231 -5.62 0.92 -19.38
N ASP A 232 -6.70 0.11 -19.38
CA ASP A 232 -6.66 -1.23 -18.75
C ASP A 232 -5.64 -2.11 -19.47
N GLN A 233 -4.52 -2.35 -18.83
CA GLN A 233 -3.46 -3.23 -19.32
C GLN A 233 -3.60 -4.67 -18.75
N GLY A 234 -4.74 -5.01 -18.16
CA GLY A 234 -5.01 -6.32 -17.57
C GLY A 234 -4.26 -6.55 -16.24
N TYR A 235 -3.83 -5.47 -15.58
CA TYR A 235 -3.04 -5.57 -14.35
C TYR A 235 -3.80 -6.19 -13.17
N TRP A 236 -5.14 -6.06 -13.15
CA TRP A 236 -6.02 -6.53 -12.09
C TRP A 236 -6.85 -7.77 -12.46
N LYS A 237 -6.57 -8.40 -13.61
CA LYS A 237 -7.26 -9.63 -14.07
C LYS A 237 -6.60 -10.89 -13.56
#